data_8b4b75e28636d46c6d2cde07ee715297
#
_entry.id   8b4b75e28636d46c6d2cde07ee715297
#
_cell.length_a   1.000
_cell.length_b   1.000
_cell.length_c   1.000
_cell.angle_alpha   90.00
_cell.angle_beta   90.00
_cell.angle_gamma   90.00
#
_symmetry.space_group_name_H-M   'P 1'
#
loop_
_entity.id
_entity.type
_entity.pdbx_description
1 polymer ?
#
loop_
_entity_poly.entity_id
_entity_poly.type
_entity_poly.pdbx_seq_one_letter_code
_entity_poly.pdbx_strand_id
1 'polypeptide(L)'
;MTPKTVDRVLVVAQRLNKRFGMVLEDMEIVTPDELASALAMQYSTKVATNMVKYSFPADLLGIISADNALQYIIFPLKLELNKLCLAMADPTDMKMVSNLASNRNLNVVPFISTRKDILAAICKHYYGKDLEEQAERTILIVDDDVSVLQMLTSILSKHGYRIITATDGMEAFKEAISKNPHVIITDKVLPKIDGYALLDSLKKLQETKSIPVLLITGQKSDNEEALAFRRGFFDFIPKPFGEITIVSRIQRALLFYDRKYQLM
;
A
#
# COMPACT_ATOMS: atom_id res chain seq x y z
N MET A 1 27.27 -6.99 5.58
CA MET A 1 27.08 -5.56 5.93
C MET A 1 28.28 -5.06 6.72
N THR A 2 28.81 -3.86 6.42
CA THR A 2 29.95 -3.31 7.18
C THR A 2 29.46 -2.63 8.48
N PRO A 3 30.27 -2.55 9.56
CA PRO A 3 29.89 -1.83 10.79
C PRO A 3 29.45 -0.38 10.52
N LYS A 4 30.15 0.33 9.62
CA LYS A 4 29.79 1.71 9.23
C LYS A 4 28.41 1.82 8.58
N THR A 5 27.97 0.80 7.84
CA THR A 5 26.63 0.75 7.25
C THR A 5 25.58 0.57 8.34
N VAL A 6 25.84 -0.29 9.31
CA VAL A 6 24.95 -0.51 10.47
C VAL A 6 24.74 0.78 11.24
N ASP A 7 25.82 1.51 11.58
CA ASP A 7 25.75 2.78 12.32
C ASP A 7 24.92 3.83 11.57
N ARG A 8 25.11 3.94 10.25
CA ARG A 8 24.33 4.88 9.42
C ARG A 8 22.85 4.55 9.44
N VAL A 9 22.49 3.28 9.27
CA VAL A 9 21.10 2.82 9.26
C VAL A 9 20.46 3.03 10.65
N LEU A 10 21.19 2.79 11.74
CA LEU A 10 20.71 3.07 13.10
C LEU A 10 20.38 4.55 13.30
N VAL A 11 21.25 5.45 12.85
CA VAL A 11 20.99 6.91 12.91
C VAL A 11 19.75 7.30 12.10
N VAL A 12 19.58 6.73 10.91
CA VAL A 12 18.40 6.97 10.07
C VAL A 12 17.13 6.44 10.75
N ALA A 13 17.18 5.22 11.29
CA ALA A 13 16.07 4.60 12.00
C ALA A 13 15.60 5.45 13.20
N GLN A 14 16.54 5.95 14.00
CA GLN A 14 16.23 6.85 15.11
C GLN A 14 15.59 8.16 14.65
N ARG A 15 16.14 8.80 13.60
CA ARG A 15 15.61 10.06 13.06
C ARG A 15 14.21 9.92 12.49
N LEU A 16 13.92 8.80 11.83
CA LEU A 16 12.63 8.53 11.20
C LEU A 16 11.62 7.89 12.17
N ASN A 17 12.03 7.58 13.41
CA ASN A 17 11.25 6.80 14.38
C ASN A 17 10.73 5.49 13.77
N LYS A 18 11.57 4.86 12.94
CA LYS A 18 11.29 3.58 12.27
C LYS A 18 12.16 2.48 12.86
N ARG A 19 11.68 1.24 12.79
CA ARG A 19 12.46 0.07 13.20
C ARG A 19 13.63 -0.16 12.25
N PHE A 20 14.77 -0.62 12.79
CA PHE A 20 16.01 -0.84 12.04
C PHE A 20 15.82 -1.73 10.81
N GLY A 21 15.11 -2.86 10.96
CA GLY A 21 14.82 -3.78 9.84
C GLY A 21 14.01 -3.13 8.72
N MET A 22 13.02 -2.29 9.05
CA MET A 22 12.23 -1.56 8.05
C MET A 22 13.10 -0.56 7.27
N VAL A 23 14.07 0.08 7.93
CA VAL A 23 14.96 1.03 7.26
C VAL A 23 15.94 0.29 6.35
N LEU A 24 16.40 -0.91 6.74
CA LEU A 24 17.23 -1.75 5.88
C LEU A 24 16.50 -2.16 4.60
N GLU A 25 15.21 -2.50 4.71
CA GLU A 25 14.34 -2.84 3.60
C GLU A 25 14.04 -1.60 2.73
N ASP A 26 13.67 -0.47 3.35
CA ASP A 26 13.41 0.81 2.66
C ASP A 26 14.65 1.32 1.88
N MET A 27 15.85 1.01 2.36
CA MET A 27 17.12 1.38 1.71
C MET A 27 17.62 0.29 0.74
N GLU A 28 16.84 -0.75 0.49
CA GLU A 28 17.18 -1.89 -0.38
C GLU A 28 18.51 -2.58 0.00
N ILE A 29 18.91 -2.49 1.26
CA ILE A 29 20.14 -3.12 1.77
C ILE A 29 19.93 -4.63 2.00
N VAL A 30 18.69 -5.00 2.34
CA VAL A 30 18.25 -6.39 2.47
C VAL A 30 16.90 -6.55 1.76
N THR A 31 16.66 -7.74 1.22
CA THR A 31 15.35 -8.09 0.69
C THR A 31 14.37 -8.42 1.82
N PRO A 32 13.03 -8.31 1.59
CA PRO A 32 12.01 -8.73 2.57
C PRO A 32 12.21 -10.17 3.07
N ASP A 33 12.62 -11.09 2.20
CA ASP A 33 12.85 -12.50 2.53
C ASP A 33 14.10 -12.70 3.40
N GLU A 34 15.16 -11.95 3.11
CA GLU A 34 16.37 -11.96 3.96
C GLU A 34 16.07 -11.40 5.35
N LEU A 35 15.30 -10.30 5.43
CA LEU A 35 14.87 -9.73 6.71
C LEU A 35 13.99 -10.72 7.49
N ALA A 36 13.01 -11.34 6.85
CA ALA A 36 12.15 -12.34 7.48
C ALA A 36 12.97 -13.54 8.01
N SER A 37 13.93 -14.01 7.23
CA SER A 37 14.82 -15.11 7.63
C SER A 37 15.70 -14.73 8.83
N ALA A 38 16.28 -13.53 8.83
CA ALA A 38 17.10 -13.03 9.93
C ALA A 38 16.29 -12.87 11.23
N LEU A 39 15.08 -12.33 11.15
CA LEU A 39 14.16 -12.21 12.30
C LEU A 39 13.75 -13.58 12.83
N ALA A 40 13.46 -14.54 11.95
CA ALA A 40 13.10 -15.89 12.36
C ALA A 40 14.25 -16.57 13.13
N MET A 41 15.49 -16.39 12.68
CA MET A 41 16.68 -16.86 13.41
C MET A 41 16.83 -16.17 14.76
N GLN A 42 16.73 -14.86 14.81
CA GLN A 42 16.89 -14.06 16.03
C GLN A 42 15.88 -14.43 17.12
N TYR A 43 14.64 -14.69 16.72
CA TYR A 43 13.53 -15.01 17.64
C TYR A 43 13.28 -16.52 17.78
N SER A 44 14.15 -17.37 17.25
CA SER A 44 14.04 -18.84 17.30
C SER A 44 12.66 -19.35 16.83
N THR A 45 12.15 -18.75 15.75
CA THR A 45 10.86 -19.09 15.16
C THR A 45 11.03 -19.54 13.70
N LYS A 46 9.92 -19.82 13.03
CA LYS A 46 9.90 -20.29 11.62
C LYS A 46 9.44 -19.18 10.69
N VAL A 47 9.85 -19.27 9.43
CA VAL A 47 9.33 -18.43 8.35
C VAL A 47 8.08 -19.09 7.75
N ALA A 48 7.02 -18.32 7.56
CA ALA A 48 5.82 -18.73 6.83
C ALA A 48 5.83 -18.06 5.44
N THR A 49 5.77 -18.87 4.40
CA THR A 49 5.77 -18.41 3.00
C THR A 49 4.64 -19.04 2.20
N ASN A 50 4.33 -18.45 1.04
CA ASN A 50 3.37 -19.01 0.09
C ASN A 50 1.97 -19.33 0.68
N MET A 51 1.52 -18.58 1.66
CA MET A 51 0.23 -18.80 2.35
C MET A 51 -0.97 -18.77 1.40
N VAL A 52 -0.85 -18.11 0.26
CA VAL A 52 -1.86 -18.09 -0.80
C VAL A 52 -2.11 -19.47 -1.44
N LYS A 53 -1.15 -20.41 -1.35
CA LYS A 53 -1.26 -21.74 -1.96
C LYS A 53 -1.98 -22.77 -1.08
N TYR A 54 -2.22 -22.44 0.18
CA TYR A 54 -2.86 -23.33 1.14
C TYR A 54 -4.34 -22.99 1.30
N SER A 55 -5.11 -23.94 1.81
CA SER A 55 -6.51 -23.72 2.21
C SER A 55 -6.58 -23.63 3.73
N PHE A 56 -7.34 -22.66 4.24
CA PHE A 56 -7.53 -22.42 5.65
C PHE A 56 -9.02 -22.56 6.03
N PRO A 57 -9.35 -23.30 7.11
CA PRO A 57 -10.73 -23.44 7.55
C PRO A 57 -11.35 -22.10 7.96
N ALA A 58 -12.63 -21.91 7.72
CA ALA A 58 -13.36 -20.69 8.08
C ALA A 58 -13.31 -20.41 9.59
N ASP A 59 -13.36 -21.44 10.44
CA ASP A 59 -13.26 -21.31 11.89
C ASP A 59 -11.90 -20.72 12.33
N LEU A 60 -10.82 -21.09 11.66
CA LEU A 60 -9.49 -20.53 11.90
C LEU A 60 -9.42 -19.05 11.48
N LEU A 61 -9.93 -18.73 10.30
CA LEU A 61 -9.98 -17.35 9.82
C LEU A 61 -10.86 -16.47 10.72
N GLY A 62 -11.97 -17.00 11.24
CA GLY A 62 -12.86 -16.32 12.18
C GLY A 62 -12.25 -15.96 13.53
N ILE A 63 -11.04 -16.46 13.86
CA ILE A 63 -10.33 -16.10 15.10
C ILE A 63 -9.89 -14.63 15.05
N ILE A 64 -9.51 -14.14 13.88
CA ILE A 64 -9.04 -12.76 13.64
C ILE A 64 -9.96 -12.15 12.59
N SER A 65 -10.58 -11.02 12.87
CA SER A 65 -11.36 -10.33 11.83
C SER A 65 -10.47 -9.81 10.69
N ALA A 66 -11.01 -9.71 9.49
CA ALA A 66 -10.30 -9.17 8.33
C ALA A 66 -9.70 -7.78 8.60
N ASP A 67 -10.44 -6.91 9.31
CA ASP A 67 -9.97 -5.57 9.68
C ASP A 67 -8.75 -5.63 10.61
N ASN A 68 -8.78 -6.50 11.62
CA ASN A 68 -7.65 -6.70 12.53
C ASN A 68 -6.46 -7.32 11.79
N ALA A 69 -6.71 -8.29 10.91
CA ALA A 69 -5.66 -8.89 10.08
C ALA A 69 -4.94 -7.84 9.23
N LEU A 70 -5.68 -6.92 8.59
CA LEU A 70 -5.12 -5.81 7.80
C LEU A 70 -4.45 -4.76 8.68
N GLN A 71 -5.09 -4.36 9.80
CA GLN A 71 -4.57 -3.30 10.65
C GLN A 71 -3.20 -3.66 11.24
N TYR A 72 -3.04 -4.92 11.66
CA TYR A 72 -1.83 -5.38 12.35
C TYR A 72 -0.89 -6.20 11.46
N ILE A 73 -1.25 -6.43 10.19
CA ILE A 73 -0.48 -7.25 9.23
C ILE A 73 -0.15 -8.62 9.85
N ILE A 74 -1.18 -9.36 10.17
CA ILE A 74 -1.10 -10.70 10.77
C ILE A 74 -2.05 -11.65 10.07
N PHE A 75 -1.70 -12.95 10.05
CA PHE A 75 -2.55 -13.98 9.43
C PHE A 75 -2.52 -15.28 10.24
N PRO A 76 -3.69 -15.88 10.59
CA PRO A 76 -3.74 -17.13 11.33
C PRO A 76 -3.36 -18.31 10.43
N LEU A 77 -2.38 -19.11 10.86
CA LEU A 77 -1.86 -20.24 10.09
C LEU A 77 -2.48 -21.58 10.53
N LYS A 78 -2.58 -21.78 11.83
CA LYS A 78 -3.06 -23.04 12.39
C LYS A 78 -3.49 -22.82 13.85
N LEU A 79 -4.54 -23.55 14.25
CA LEU A 79 -4.95 -23.69 15.64
C LEU A 79 -4.87 -25.15 16.06
N GLU A 80 -4.05 -25.46 17.06
CA GLU A 80 -3.95 -26.79 17.67
C GLU A 80 -4.16 -26.68 19.16
N LEU A 81 -5.23 -27.28 19.66
CA LEU A 81 -5.66 -27.11 21.04
C LEU A 81 -5.78 -25.61 21.36
N ASN A 82 -4.91 -25.09 22.23
CA ASN A 82 -4.86 -23.66 22.60
C ASN A 82 -3.68 -22.91 21.95
N LYS A 83 -2.97 -23.51 21.00
CA LYS A 83 -1.82 -22.88 20.33
C LYS A 83 -2.26 -22.32 18.97
N LEU A 84 -2.27 -21.00 18.84
CA LEU A 84 -2.51 -20.30 17.59
C LEU A 84 -1.16 -19.95 16.93
N CYS A 85 -0.83 -20.61 15.82
CA CYS A 85 0.28 -20.20 14.96
C CYS A 85 -0.15 -18.98 14.15
N LEU A 86 0.61 -17.89 14.26
CA LEU A 86 0.27 -16.60 13.69
C LEU A 86 1.42 -16.06 12.84
N ALA A 87 1.19 -15.85 11.55
CA ALA A 87 2.14 -15.14 10.69
C ALA A 87 2.11 -13.64 11.00
N MET A 88 3.28 -13.03 11.12
CA MET A 88 3.47 -11.62 11.41
C MET A 88 4.77 -11.11 10.79
N ALA A 89 4.80 -9.83 10.42
CA ALA A 89 5.98 -9.22 9.84
C ALA A 89 7.06 -8.89 10.89
N ASP A 90 6.64 -8.67 12.15
CA ASP A 90 7.51 -8.30 13.25
C ASP A 90 7.07 -8.98 14.56
N PRO A 91 7.90 -9.85 15.13
CA PRO A 91 7.57 -10.62 16.34
C PRO A 91 7.57 -9.76 17.60
N THR A 92 8.05 -8.52 17.55
CA THR A 92 8.06 -7.60 18.71
C THR A 92 6.72 -6.88 18.91
N ASP A 93 5.80 -6.97 17.94
CA ASP A 93 4.48 -6.33 18.02
C ASP A 93 3.46 -7.20 18.79
N MET A 94 3.86 -7.56 20.01
CA MET A 94 3.11 -8.51 20.86
C MET A 94 1.93 -7.88 21.60
N LYS A 95 1.77 -6.54 21.62
CA LYS A 95 0.69 -5.90 22.40
C LYS A 95 -0.70 -6.36 21.98
N MET A 96 -0.92 -6.41 20.65
CA MET A 96 -2.18 -6.86 20.10
C MET A 96 -2.34 -8.37 20.21
N VAL A 97 -1.25 -9.12 20.00
CA VAL A 97 -1.21 -10.57 20.13
C VAL A 97 -1.57 -10.98 21.58
N SER A 98 -1.06 -10.27 22.58
CA SER A 98 -1.39 -10.49 23.99
C SER A 98 -2.86 -10.26 24.29
N ASN A 99 -3.48 -9.23 23.69
CA ASN A 99 -4.91 -8.97 23.86
C ASN A 99 -5.79 -10.07 23.23
N LEU A 100 -5.43 -10.56 22.06
CA LEU A 100 -6.11 -11.70 21.42
C LEU A 100 -5.95 -12.98 22.24
N ALA A 101 -4.74 -13.23 22.75
CA ALA A 101 -4.43 -14.40 23.57
C ALA A 101 -5.23 -14.38 24.89
N SER A 102 -5.25 -13.25 25.59
CA SER A 102 -5.92 -13.10 26.89
C SER A 102 -7.43 -13.28 26.77
N ASN A 103 -8.06 -12.71 25.75
CA ASN A 103 -9.52 -12.77 25.57
C ASN A 103 -10.04 -14.17 25.20
N ARG A 104 -9.20 -15.04 24.62
CA ARG A 104 -9.61 -16.38 24.15
C ARG A 104 -8.83 -17.53 24.78
N ASN A 105 -8.01 -17.27 25.79
CA ASN A 105 -7.13 -18.25 26.43
C ASN A 105 -6.27 -19.03 25.42
N LEU A 106 -5.69 -18.31 24.44
CA LEU A 106 -4.86 -18.87 23.38
C LEU A 106 -3.39 -18.60 23.65
N ASN A 107 -2.54 -19.59 23.40
CA ASN A 107 -1.08 -19.42 23.36
C ASN A 107 -0.66 -19.12 21.94
N VAL A 108 -0.18 -17.90 21.67
CA VAL A 108 0.23 -17.49 20.32
C VAL A 108 1.68 -17.87 20.07
N VAL A 109 1.89 -18.60 18.97
CA VAL A 109 3.21 -18.98 18.46
C VAL A 109 3.49 -18.16 17.20
N PRO A 110 4.43 -17.18 17.23
CA PRO A 110 4.73 -16.34 16.09
C PRO A 110 5.47 -17.12 14.99
N PHE A 111 5.12 -16.83 13.74
CA PHE A 111 5.84 -17.19 12.54
C PHE A 111 6.17 -15.91 11.79
N ILE A 112 7.39 -15.76 11.31
CA ILE A 112 7.77 -14.57 10.56
C ILE A 112 7.37 -14.74 9.11
N SER A 113 6.87 -13.67 8.50
CA SER A 113 6.56 -13.63 7.07
C SER A 113 6.77 -12.24 6.51
N THR A 114 6.93 -12.12 5.20
CA THR A 114 6.99 -10.81 4.56
C THR A 114 5.63 -10.11 4.64
N ARG A 115 5.63 -8.79 4.70
CA ARG A 115 4.37 -8.01 4.64
C ARG A 115 3.57 -8.33 3.38
N LYS A 116 4.26 -8.52 2.25
CA LYS A 116 3.66 -8.88 0.96
C LYS A 116 2.93 -10.22 1.05
N ASP A 117 3.56 -11.26 1.60
CA ASP A 117 2.95 -12.59 1.71
C ASP A 117 1.75 -12.59 2.66
N ILE A 118 1.83 -11.82 3.77
CA ILE A 118 0.71 -11.69 4.71
C ILE A 118 -0.48 -10.98 4.03
N LEU A 119 -0.23 -9.86 3.36
CA LEU A 119 -1.28 -9.13 2.65
C LEU A 119 -1.89 -9.97 1.53
N ALA A 120 -1.06 -10.74 0.80
CA ALA A 120 -1.54 -11.68 -0.21
C ALA A 120 -2.49 -12.73 0.38
N ALA A 121 -2.11 -13.31 1.52
CA ALA A 121 -2.95 -14.28 2.22
C ALA A 121 -4.26 -13.64 2.72
N ILE A 122 -4.20 -12.43 3.28
CA ILE A 122 -5.39 -11.71 3.72
C ILE A 122 -6.33 -11.45 2.54
N CYS A 123 -5.83 -10.91 1.44
CA CYS A 123 -6.63 -10.62 0.26
C CYS A 123 -7.32 -11.89 -0.27
N LYS A 124 -6.58 -12.98 -0.41
CA LYS A 124 -7.13 -14.22 -0.92
C LYS A 124 -8.15 -14.87 0.01
N HIS A 125 -7.81 -15.03 1.29
CA HIS A 125 -8.59 -15.88 2.19
C HIS A 125 -9.74 -15.15 2.90
N TYR A 126 -9.63 -13.83 3.10
CA TYR A 126 -10.73 -13.04 3.70
C TYR A 126 -11.60 -12.35 2.67
N TYR A 127 -11.03 -11.98 1.51
CA TYR A 127 -11.75 -11.21 0.50
C TYR A 127 -11.96 -11.98 -0.82
N GLY A 128 -11.42 -13.22 -0.94
CA GLY A 128 -11.57 -14.04 -2.15
C GLY A 128 -10.83 -13.48 -3.37
N LYS A 129 -9.82 -12.60 -3.16
CA LYS A 129 -9.08 -11.93 -4.23
C LYS A 129 -7.62 -12.36 -4.23
N ASP A 130 -7.12 -12.85 -5.35
CA ASP A 130 -5.68 -13.04 -5.50
C ASP A 130 -4.98 -11.68 -5.68
N LEU A 131 -3.85 -11.45 -4.98
CA LEU A 131 -3.01 -10.26 -5.18
C LEU A 131 -2.40 -10.22 -6.60
N GLU A 132 -2.36 -11.37 -7.29
CA GLU A 132 -1.97 -11.43 -8.70
C GLU A 132 -3.03 -10.83 -9.64
N GLU A 133 -4.30 -10.71 -9.22
CA GLU A 133 -5.30 -9.88 -9.92
C GLU A 133 -5.03 -8.36 -9.75
N GLN A 134 -4.13 -7.95 -8.85
CA GLN A 134 -3.60 -6.58 -8.86
C GLN A 134 -2.64 -6.32 -10.03
N ALA A 135 -2.26 -7.35 -10.80
CA ALA A 135 -1.34 -7.24 -11.92
C ALA A 135 -1.85 -6.34 -13.08
N GLU A 136 -3.08 -5.84 -13.02
CA GLU A 136 -3.60 -4.89 -14.01
C GLU A 136 -4.21 -3.61 -13.41
N ARG A 137 -3.79 -3.19 -12.21
CA ARG A 137 -4.23 -1.91 -11.69
C ARG A 137 -3.70 -0.79 -12.57
N THR A 138 -4.61 -0.10 -13.24
CA THR A 138 -4.28 0.96 -14.17
C THR A 138 -4.30 2.31 -13.46
N ILE A 139 -3.22 3.07 -13.61
CA ILE A 139 -3.06 4.42 -13.07
C ILE A 139 -2.88 5.38 -14.22
N LEU A 140 -3.66 6.44 -14.25
CA LEU A 140 -3.50 7.54 -15.20
C LEU A 140 -2.67 8.64 -14.54
N ILE A 141 -1.56 9.02 -15.19
CA ILE A 141 -0.66 10.10 -14.75
C ILE A 141 -0.80 11.25 -15.74
N VAL A 142 -1.03 12.44 -15.22
CA VAL A 142 -1.25 13.65 -16.01
C VAL A 142 -0.29 14.75 -15.56
N ASP A 143 0.64 15.10 -16.43
CA ASP A 143 1.61 16.18 -16.20
C ASP A 143 2.11 16.66 -17.57
N ASP A 144 2.30 17.95 -17.76
CA ASP A 144 2.85 18.49 -19.02
C ASP A 144 4.38 18.35 -19.10
N ASP A 145 5.05 18.09 -17.98
CA ASP A 145 6.47 17.75 -17.92
C ASP A 145 6.71 16.27 -18.18
N VAL A 146 7.26 15.97 -19.36
CA VAL A 146 7.62 14.62 -19.78
C VAL A 146 8.57 13.93 -18.79
N SER A 147 9.44 14.68 -18.12
CA SER A 147 10.38 14.14 -17.12
C SER A 147 9.64 13.61 -15.91
N VAL A 148 8.60 14.30 -15.45
CA VAL A 148 7.73 13.87 -14.34
C VAL A 148 6.94 12.62 -14.75
N LEU A 149 6.38 12.59 -15.96
CA LEU A 149 5.69 11.41 -16.50
C LEU A 149 6.61 10.18 -16.54
N GLN A 150 7.83 10.34 -17.05
CA GLN A 150 8.81 9.24 -17.11
C GLN A 150 9.21 8.74 -15.72
N MET A 151 9.48 9.66 -14.79
CA MET A 151 9.84 9.33 -13.42
C MET A 151 8.72 8.55 -12.72
N LEU A 152 7.49 9.06 -12.73
CA LEU A 152 6.33 8.40 -12.13
C LEU A 152 6.03 7.05 -12.79
N THR A 153 6.12 6.98 -14.11
CA THR A 153 5.95 5.72 -14.85
C THR A 153 6.99 4.70 -14.43
N SER A 154 8.26 5.09 -14.31
CA SER A 154 9.33 4.19 -13.88
C SER A 154 9.08 3.66 -12.46
N ILE A 155 8.72 4.55 -11.52
CA ILE A 155 8.41 4.17 -10.14
C ILE A 155 7.24 3.19 -10.09
N LEU A 156 6.11 3.57 -10.69
CA LEU A 156 4.87 2.81 -10.53
C LEU A 156 4.87 1.49 -11.32
N SER A 157 5.54 1.44 -12.48
CA SER A 157 5.69 0.19 -13.25
C SER A 157 6.52 -0.85 -12.49
N LYS A 158 7.57 -0.45 -11.73
CA LYS A 158 8.33 -1.36 -10.86
C LYS A 158 7.46 -2.00 -9.78
N HIS A 159 6.39 -1.31 -9.37
CA HIS A 159 5.41 -1.81 -8.40
C HIS A 159 4.24 -2.59 -9.05
N GLY A 160 4.35 -2.93 -10.34
CA GLY A 160 3.39 -3.79 -11.04
C GLY A 160 2.12 -3.06 -11.51
N TYR A 161 2.10 -1.73 -11.53
CA TYR A 161 0.97 -0.97 -12.06
C TYR A 161 1.05 -0.79 -13.57
N ARG A 162 -0.10 -0.90 -14.24
CA ARG A 162 -0.24 -0.49 -15.63
C ARG A 162 -0.40 1.03 -15.70
N ILE A 163 0.42 1.70 -16.48
CA ILE A 163 0.45 3.16 -16.55
C ILE A 163 -0.13 3.66 -17.88
N ILE A 164 -0.97 4.67 -17.77
CA ILE A 164 -1.45 5.51 -18.86
C ILE A 164 -0.93 6.91 -18.56
N THR A 165 -0.46 7.62 -19.57
CA THR A 165 0.02 9.00 -19.44
C THR A 165 -0.81 9.94 -20.30
N ALA A 166 -0.96 11.18 -19.85
CA ALA A 166 -1.54 12.28 -20.61
C ALA A 166 -0.74 13.56 -20.33
N THR A 167 -0.62 14.40 -21.33
CA THR A 167 0.16 15.66 -21.27
C THR A 167 -0.70 16.89 -21.04
N ASP A 168 -2.02 16.74 -21.09
CA ASP A 168 -2.98 17.82 -20.84
C ASP A 168 -4.28 17.27 -20.24
N GLY A 169 -5.07 18.15 -19.65
CA GLY A 169 -6.29 17.74 -18.98
C GLY A 169 -7.40 17.24 -19.91
N MET A 170 -7.42 17.64 -21.19
CA MET A 170 -8.40 17.15 -22.15
C MET A 170 -8.06 15.73 -22.62
N GLU A 171 -6.81 15.44 -22.85
CA GLU A 171 -6.31 14.10 -23.13
C GLU A 171 -6.60 13.18 -21.93
N ALA A 172 -6.26 13.65 -20.72
CA ALA A 172 -6.52 12.92 -19.48
C ALA A 172 -8.00 12.55 -19.29
N PHE A 173 -8.92 13.48 -19.61
CA PHE A 173 -10.35 13.23 -19.55
C PHE A 173 -10.79 12.14 -20.53
N LYS A 174 -10.28 12.15 -21.76
CA LYS A 174 -10.56 11.11 -22.76
C LYS A 174 -10.04 9.74 -22.32
N GLU A 175 -8.79 9.69 -21.85
CA GLU A 175 -8.17 8.47 -21.37
C GLU A 175 -8.90 7.91 -20.12
N ALA A 176 -9.35 8.78 -19.21
CA ALA A 176 -10.12 8.36 -18.05
C ALA A 176 -11.43 7.66 -18.43
N ILE A 177 -12.16 8.18 -19.43
CA ILE A 177 -13.42 7.58 -19.90
C ILE A 177 -13.15 6.28 -20.66
N SER A 178 -12.16 6.25 -21.54
CA SER A 178 -11.91 5.12 -22.44
C SER A 178 -11.26 3.93 -21.75
N LYS A 179 -10.40 4.16 -20.75
CA LYS A 179 -9.59 3.14 -20.08
C LYS A 179 -10.01 2.84 -18.64
N ASN A 180 -10.88 3.67 -18.06
CA ASN A 180 -11.41 3.54 -16.72
C ASN A 180 -10.32 3.21 -15.68
N PRO A 181 -9.33 4.11 -15.47
CA PRO A 181 -8.23 3.86 -14.55
C PRO A 181 -8.73 3.75 -13.10
N HIS A 182 -8.01 3.02 -12.27
CA HIS A 182 -8.35 2.82 -10.86
C HIS A 182 -7.95 4.01 -9.99
N VAL A 183 -6.94 4.78 -10.43
CA VAL A 183 -6.45 5.99 -9.75
C VAL A 183 -5.99 6.98 -10.82
N ILE A 184 -6.19 8.26 -10.57
CA ILE A 184 -5.67 9.34 -11.40
C ILE A 184 -4.72 10.19 -10.55
N ILE A 185 -3.53 10.48 -11.08
CA ILE A 185 -2.57 11.44 -10.53
C ILE A 185 -2.52 12.60 -11.51
N THR A 186 -2.73 13.82 -11.07
CA THR A 186 -2.72 14.99 -11.95
C THR A 186 -1.90 16.12 -11.37
N ASP A 187 -1.15 16.80 -12.23
CA ASP A 187 -0.62 18.12 -11.87
C ASP A 187 -1.75 19.15 -11.77
N LYS A 188 -1.52 20.20 -11.01
CA LYS A 188 -2.45 21.33 -10.88
C LYS A 188 -2.52 22.13 -12.15
N VAL A 189 -1.34 22.47 -12.71
CA VAL A 189 -1.19 23.36 -13.86
C VAL A 189 -1.00 22.52 -15.09
N LEU A 190 -2.01 22.47 -15.95
CA LEU A 190 -2.00 21.69 -17.18
C LEU A 190 -2.49 22.56 -18.34
N PRO A 191 -2.04 22.28 -19.57
CA PRO A 191 -2.61 22.88 -20.76
C PRO A 191 -4.08 22.50 -20.97
N LYS A 192 -4.83 23.35 -21.68
CA LYS A 192 -6.24 23.21 -22.06
C LYS A 192 -7.20 23.30 -20.89
N ILE A 193 -7.18 22.31 -19.98
CA ILE A 193 -7.94 22.34 -18.73
C ILE A 193 -7.00 21.96 -17.58
N ASP A 194 -7.05 22.69 -16.47
CA ASP A 194 -6.22 22.45 -15.31
C ASP A 194 -6.71 21.24 -14.48
N GLY A 195 -5.92 20.84 -13.49
CA GLY A 195 -6.23 19.68 -12.65
C GLY A 195 -7.54 19.81 -11.89
N TYR A 196 -7.96 21.03 -11.51
CA TYR A 196 -9.23 21.27 -10.84
C TYR A 196 -10.43 21.11 -11.80
N ALA A 197 -10.32 21.67 -13.00
CA ALA A 197 -11.34 21.54 -14.03
C ALA A 197 -11.47 20.09 -14.53
N LEU A 198 -10.34 19.37 -14.60
CA LEU A 198 -10.33 17.94 -14.87
C LEU A 198 -11.12 17.18 -13.80
N LEU A 199 -10.82 17.40 -12.51
CA LEU A 199 -11.55 16.78 -11.40
C LEU A 199 -13.06 17.06 -11.47
N ASP A 200 -13.45 18.32 -11.68
CA ASP A 200 -14.86 18.72 -11.76
C ASP A 200 -15.58 18.02 -12.94
N SER A 201 -14.87 17.81 -14.06
CA SER A 201 -15.38 17.09 -15.22
C SER A 201 -15.56 15.60 -14.95
N LEU A 202 -14.57 14.96 -14.32
CA LEU A 202 -14.63 13.54 -13.93
C LEU A 202 -15.76 13.27 -12.94
N LYS A 203 -16.02 14.17 -12.00
CA LYS A 203 -17.09 14.02 -11.00
C LYS A 203 -18.52 14.13 -11.56
N LYS A 204 -18.70 14.71 -12.74
CA LYS A 204 -20.01 14.83 -13.41
C LYS A 204 -20.45 13.52 -14.08
N LEU A 205 -19.54 12.62 -14.38
CA LEU A 205 -19.82 11.36 -15.06
C LEU A 205 -19.95 10.20 -14.07
N GLN A 206 -20.95 9.37 -14.27
CA GLN A 206 -21.24 8.21 -13.41
C GLN A 206 -20.06 7.22 -13.38
N GLU A 207 -19.42 7.03 -14.52
CA GLU A 207 -18.32 6.07 -14.72
C GLU A 207 -17.03 6.52 -14.03
N THR A 208 -16.74 7.82 -13.96
CA THR A 208 -15.46 8.35 -13.46
C THR A 208 -15.55 9.02 -12.09
N LYS A 209 -16.76 9.38 -11.63
CA LYS A 209 -16.95 10.12 -10.36
C LYS A 209 -16.37 9.45 -9.12
N SER A 210 -16.22 8.14 -9.18
CA SER A 210 -15.73 7.31 -8.07
C SER A 210 -14.23 7.07 -8.09
N ILE A 211 -13.56 7.43 -9.18
CA ILE A 211 -12.12 7.27 -9.30
C ILE A 211 -11.43 8.27 -8.35
N PRO A 212 -10.57 7.79 -7.43
CA PRO A 212 -9.78 8.69 -6.58
C PRO A 212 -8.77 9.46 -7.43
N VAL A 213 -8.75 10.79 -7.26
CA VAL A 213 -7.84 11.69 -7.96
C VAL A 213 -6.89 12.31 -6.95
N LEU A 214 -5.58 12.16 -7.17
CA LEU A 214 -4.51 12.74 -6.37
C LEU A 214 -3.96 13.97 -7.10
N LEU A 215 -3.79 15.06 -6.36
CA LEU A 215 -3.19 16.30 -6.89
C LEU A 215 -1.70 16.32 -6.57
N ILE A 216 -0.86 16.48 -7.59
CA ILE A 216 0.57 16.77 -7.42
C ILE A 216 0.80 18.24 -7.79
N THR A 217 1.61 18.97 -7.02
CA THR A 217 1.88 20.37 -7.31
C THR A 217 3.20 20.85 -6.74
N GLY A 218 3.87 21.76 -7.46
CA GLY A 218 5.05 22.47 -6.98
C GLY A 218 4.74 23.57 -5.97
N GLN A 219 3.48 23.98 -5.83
CA GLN A 219 3.07 25.00 -4.87
C GLN A 219 2.71 24.36 -3.54
N LYS A 220 3.59 24.53 -2.54
CA LYS A 220 3.36 24.05 -1.18
C LYS A 220 2.84 25.19 -0.32
N SER A 221 1.52 25.19 -0.04
CA SER A 221 0.95 26.03 1.01
C SER A 221 -0.22 25.29 1.69
N ASP A 222 -0.41 25.53 2.98
CA ASP A 222 -1.50 24.92 3.76
C ASP A 222 -2.89 25.29 3.18
N ASN A 223 -3.00 26.47 2.60
CA ASN A 223 -4.22 26.93 1.94
C ASN A 223 -4.53 26.13 0.66
N GLU A 224 -3.49 25.77 -0.09
CA GLU A 224 -3.63 24.98 -1.33
C GLU A 224 -4.07 23.55 -1.02
N GLU A 225 -3.45 22.92 -0.04
CA GLU A 225 -3.82 21.57 0.41
C GLU A 225 -5.28 21.55 0.93
N ALA A 226 -5.66 22.50 1.77
CA ALA A 226 -7.02 22.63 2.28
C ALA A 226 -8.03 22.87 1.15
N LEU A 227 -7.66 23.63 0.11
CA LEU A 227 -8.49 23.85 -1.07
C LEU A 227 -8.67 22.56 -1.88
N ALA A 228 -7.59 21.82 -2.12
CA ALA A 228 -7.62 20.55 -2.86
C ALA A 228 -8.61 19.56 -2.21
N PHE A 229 -8.54 19.37 -0.89
CA PHE A 229 -9.47 18.49 -0.18
C PHE A 229 -10.92 18.99 -0.22
N ARG A 230 -11.17 20.30 -0.06
CA ARG A 230 -12.53 20.86 -0.18
C ARG A 230 -13.13 20.67 -1.57
N ARG A 231 -12.31 20.73 -2.61
CA ARG A 231 -12.73 20.48 -4.00
C ARG A 231 -12.96 18.99 -4.27
N GLY A 232 -12.41 18.12 -3.41
CA GLY A 232 -12.63 16.67 -3.40
C GLY A 232 -11.57 15.85 -4.07
N PHE A 233 -10.35 16.35 -4.14
CA PHE A 233 -9.21 15.49 -4.37
C PHE A 233 -9.11 14.46 -3.24
N PHE A 234 -8.70 13.25 -3.59
CA PHE A 234 -8.49 12.18 -2.62
C PHE A 234 -7.26 12.42 -1.76
N ASP A 235 -6.21 12.97 -2.38
CA ASP A 235 -4.96 13.29 -1.69
C ASP A 235 -4.23 14.45 -2.38
N PHE A 236 -3.24 15.03 -1.65
CA PHE A 236 -2.41 16.14 -2.10
C PHE A 236 -0.94 15.80 -1.86
N ILE A 237 -0.10 15.94 -2.90
CA ILE A 237 1.31 15.56 -2.85
C ILE A 237 2.16 16.74 -3.36
N PRO A 238 2.91 17.42 -2.50
CA PRO A 238 3.79 18.49 -2.92
C PRO A 238 5.04 17.97 -3.64
N LYS A 239 5.45 18.61 -4.73
CA LYS A 239 6.77 18.40 -5.39
C LYS A 239 7.84 19.16 -4.55
N PRO A 240 9.05 18.57 -4.32
CA PRO A 240 9.49 17.24 -4.73
C PRO A 240 8.96 16.14 -3.80
N PHE A 241 8.72 14.98 -4.37
CA PHE A 241 8.25 13.80 -3.64
C PHE A 241 9.18 12.60 -3.85
N GLY A 242 9.20 11.68 -2.89
CA GLY A 242 9.95 10.42 -3.00
C GLY A 242 9.07 9.25 -3.42
N GLU A 243 9.70 8.18 -3.90
CA GLU A 243 9.05 6.94 -4.32
C GLU A 243 8.11 6.38 -3.24
N ILE A 244 8.58 6.29 -1.98
CA ILE A 244 7.78 5.77 -0.85
C ILE A 244 6.49 6.58 -0.68
N THR A 245 6.55 7.90 -0.81
CA THR A 245 5.39 8.78 -0.68
C THR A 245 4.36 8.48 -1.77
N ILE A 246 4.79 8.43 -3.04
CA ILE A 246 3.89 8.15 -4.17
C ILE A 246 3.24 6.78 -4.03
N VAL A 247 4.04 5.74 -3.80
CA VAL A 247 3.54 4.36 -3.72
C VAL A 247 2.54 4.19 -2.57
N SER A 248 2.84 4.72 -1.38
CA SER A 248 1.92 4.63 -0.23
C SER A 248 0.59 5.36 -0.45
N ARG A 249 0.61 6.54 -1.13
CA ARG A 249 -0.60 7.29 -1.45
C ARG A 249 -1.46 6.56 -2.50
N ILE A 250 -0.82 5.97 -3.52
CA ILE A 250 -1.50 5.16 -4.53
C ILE A 250 -2.15 3.93 -3.88
N GLN A 251 -1.43 3.21 -3.03
CA GLN A 251 -1.98 2.04 -2.33
C GLN A 251 -3.22 2.41 -1.50
N ARG A 252 -3.18 3.55 -0.79
CA ARG A 252 -4.33 4.06 -0.04
C ARG A 252 -5.51 4.39 -0.96
N ALA A 253 -5.25 5.00 -2.11
CA ALA A 253 -6.28 5.33 -3.10
C ALA A 253 -6.93 4.06 -3.69
N LEU A 254 -6.12 3.04 -3.99
CA LEU A 254 -6.62 1.75 -4.49
C LEU A 254 -7.48 1.02 -3.46
N LEU A 255 -7.08 1.02 -2.18
CA LEU A 255 -7.93 0.46 -1.11
C LEU A 255 -9.28 1.18 -0.99
N PHE A 256 -9.29 2.50 -1.17
CA PHE A 256 -10.53 3.27 -1.18
C PHE A 256 -11.39 2.93 -2.40
N TYR A 257 -10.79 2.84 -3.59
CA TYR A 257 -11.48 2.44 -4.82
C TYR A 257 -12.15 1.07 -4.65
N ASP A 258 -11.43 0.08 -4.14
CA ASP A 258 -11.94 -1.28 -3.94
C ASP A 258 -13.13 -1.34 -2.97
N ARG A 259 -13.05 -0.65 -1.84
CA ARG A 259 -14.16 -0.59 -0.86
C ARG A 259 -15.44 -0.04 -1.48
N LYS A 260 -15.32 0.95 -2.35
CA LYS A 260 -16.48 1.59 -2.97
C LYS A 260 -17.16 0.71 -4.03
N TYR A 261 -16.39 -0.07 -4.78
CA TYR A 261 -16.92 -1.00 -5.78
C TYR A 261 -17.40 -2.33 -5.18
N GLN A 262 -17.09 -2.64 -3.91
CA GLN A 262 -17.63 -3.79 -3.18
C GLN A 262 -19.03 -3.53 -2.62
N LEU A 263 -19.43 -2.27 -2.49
CA LEU A 263 -20.73 -1.85 -1.92
C LEU A 263 -21.79 -1.53 -3.01
N MET A 264 -21.45 -1.68 -4.29
CA MET A 264 -22.35 -1.58 -5.45
C MET A 264 -22.64 -2.94 -6.06
#